data_d2514655ff74ce44d25f75162074496f
#
_entry.id   d2514655ff74ce44d25f75162074496f
#
_cell.length_a   1.000
_cell.length_b   1.000
_cell.length_c   1.000
_cell.angle_alpha   90.00
_cell.angle_beta   90.00
_cell.angle_gamma   90.00
#
_symmetry.space_group_name_H-M   'P 1'
#
loop_
_entity.id
_entity.type
_entity.pdbx_description
1 polymer ?
#
loop_
_entity_poly.entity_id
_entity_poly.type
_entity_poly.pdbx_seq_one_letter_code
_entity_poly.pdbx_strand_id
1 'polypeptide(L)'
;MAKDCPQTIITENQTQTKTLGRLIGHVLQFGLLIKLIGDLGSGKTCFVQGLAAGLEVPEEFDITSPTYTLIHEYPGRIPLFHIDLYRIHDELDAEAIGLWDMLDPASVVAVEWADRLPDALWPPDALTIRLEVQDNDNREISLFGSGLKTTNLIKEIGAAWFSGGYRPL
;
A
#
# COMPACT_ATOMS: atom_id res chain seq x y z
N MET A 1 17.63 11.03 -14.81
CA MET A 1 16.56 10.17 -14.31
C MET A 1 15.26 10.97 -14.36
N ALA A 2 14.33 10.63 -15.24
CA ALA A 2 13.04 11.27 -15.26
C ALA A 2 12.35 10.97 -13.93
N LYS A 3 12.03 11.99 -13.14
CA LYS A 3 11.07 11.87 -12.07
C LYS A 3 9.73 11.59 -12.76
N ASP A 4 9.30 10.33 -12.75
CA ASP A 4 7.95 10.02 -13.22
C ASP A 4 6.97 10.87 -12.42
N CYS A 5 6.14 11.64 -13.14
CA CYS A 5 5.08 12.40 -12.50
C CYS A 5 4.19 11.42 -11.74
N PRO A 6 3.86 11.68 -10.47
CA PRO A 6 2.98 10.80 -9.71
C PRO A 6 1.61 10.74 -10.39
N GLN A 7 1.00 9.56 -10.37
CA GLN A 7 -0.41 9.44 -10.65
C GLN A 7 -1.18 9.84 -9.39
N THR A 8 -1.93 10.93 -9.47
CA THR A 8 -2.72 11.40 -8.33
C THR A 8 -4.19 11.03 -8.52
N ILE A 9 -4.80 10.51 -7.45
CA ILE A 9 -6.20 10.10 -7.36
C ILE A 9 -6.81 10.78 -6.14
N ILE A 10 -7.98 11.39 -6.31
CA ILE A 10 -8.77 11.91 -5.19
C ILE A 10 -9.82 10.89 -4.79
N THR A 11 -9.88 10.58 -3.51
CA THR A 11 -10.97 9.79 -2.92
C THR A 11 -11.76 10.67 -1.95
N GLU A 12 -13.08 10.65 -2.06
CA GLU A 12 -13.98 11.56 -1.35
C GLU A 12 -14.36 11.05 0.04
N ASN A 13 -14.04 9.80 0.34
CA ASN A 13 -14.37 9.16 1.61
C ASN A 13 -13.56 7.86 1.80
N GLN A 14 -13.70 7.25 2.97
CA GLN A 14 -13.02 5.99 3.30
C GLN A 14 -13.41 4.84 2.37
N THR A 15 -14.66 4.77 1.92
CA THR A 15 -15.14 3.72 1.02
C THR A 15 -14.40 3.79 -0.32
N GLN A 16 -14.21 4.98 -0.87
CA GLN A 16 -13.43 5.15 -2.10
C GLN A 16 -11.94 4.83 -1.89
N THR A 17 -11.36 5.20 -0.75
CA THR A 17 -9.98 4.81 -0.39
C THR A 17 -9.83 3.28 -0.35
N LYS A 18 -10.79 2.59 0.26
CA LYS A 18 -10.85 1.12 0.30
C LYS A 18 -11.04 0.54 -1.10
N THR A 19 -11.88 1.15 -1.93
CA THR A 19 -12.11 0.75 -3.33
C THR A 19 -10.84 0.86 -4.15
N LEU A 20 -10.04 1.91 -3.96
CA LEU A 20 -8.74 2.05 -4.63
C LEU A 20 -7.76 0.95 -4.20
N GLY A 21 -7.67 0.66 -2.90
CA GLY A 21 -6.88 -0.47 -2.42
C GLY A 21 -7.30 -1.79 -3.05
N ARG A 22 -8.63 -2.05 -3.13
CA ARG A 22 -9.19 -3.26 -3.75
C ARG A 22 -8.85 -3.35 -5.25
N LEU A 23 -8.94 -2.24 -5.97
CA LEU A 23 -8.53 -2.19 -7.37
C LEU A 23 -7.07 -2.60 -7.52
N ILE A 24 -6.17 -2.02 -6.72
CA ILE A 24 -4.74 -2.33 -6.77
C ILE A 24 -4.50 -3.81 -6.46
N GLY A 25 -5.11 -4.36 -5.40
CA GLY A 25 -5.01 -5.77 -5.08
C GLY A 25 -5.52 -6.68 -6.21
N HIS A 26 -6.59 -6.29 -6.89
CA HIS A 26 -7.17 -7.05 -7.99
C HIS A 26 -6.26 -7.09 -9.24
N VAL A 27 -5.64 -5.96 -9.60
CA VAL A 27 -4.77 -5.89 -10.80
C VAL A 27 -3.38 -6.47 -10.54
N LEU A 28 -2.93 -6.59 -9.30
CA LEU A 28 -1.64 -7.20 -8.97
C LEU A 28 -1.59 -8.67 -9.36
N GLN A 29 -0.58 -9.04 -10.16
CA GLN A 29 -0.31 -10.41 -10.60
C GLN A 29 1.01 -10.97 -10.06
N PHE A 30 1.73 -10.20 -9.24
CA PHE A 30 3.04 -10.53 -8.70
C PHE A 30 3.21 -9.92 -7.31
N GLY A 31 4.16 -10.44 -6.55
CA GLY A 31 4.54 -9.87 -5.27
C GLY A 31 5.16 -8.50 -5.42
N LEU A 32 4.87 -7.59 -4.49
CA LEU A 32 5.28 -6.20 -4.57
C LEU A 32 5.40 -5.59 -3.17
N LEU A 33 6.46 -4.80 -2.95
CA LEU A 33 6.54 -3.92 -1.80
C LEU A 33 5.71 -2.65 -2.06
N ILE A 34 4.76 -2.38 -1.17
CA ILE A 34 3.92 -1.18 -1.16
C ILE A 34 4.25 -0.37 0.09
N LYS A 35 4.84 0.80 -0.09
CA LYS A 35 5.16 1.75 0.97
C LYS A 35 3.99 2.73 1.14
N LEU A 36 3.39 2.77 2.33
CA LEU A 36 2.28 3.66 2.67
C LEU A 36 2.80 4.79 3.56
N ILE A 37 2.65 6.00 3.09
CA ILE A 37 3.13 7.22 3.74
C ILE A 37 1.93 8.16 3.96
N GLY A 38 1.85 8.76 5.12
CA GLY A 38 0.80 9.72 5.47
C GLY A 38 0.60 9.81 6.98
N ASP A 39 -0.01 10.89 7.44
CA ASP A 39 -0.25 11.17 8.85
C ASP A 39 -1.19 10.15 9.51
N LEU A 40 -1.28 10.21 10.83
CA LEU A 40 -2.26 9.44 11.58
C LEU A 40 -3.68 9.80 11.10
N GLY A 41 -4.48 8.78 10.81
CA GLY A 41 -5.84 8.97 10.29
C GLY A 41 -5.92 9.24 8.78
N SER A 42 -4.80 9.24 8.03
CA SER A 42 -4.82 9.47 6.57
C SER A 42 -5.52 8.37 5.77
N GLY A 43 -5.72 7.18 6.38
CA GLY A 43 -6.42 6.06 5.74
C GLY A 43 -5.52 4.92 5.26
N LYS A 44 -4.27 4.82 5.73
CA LYS A 44 -3.34 3.74 5.38
C LYS A 44 -3.95 2.36 5.65
N THR A 45 -4.40 2.11 6.86
CA THR A 45 -5.06 0.84 7.23
C THR A 45 -6.33 0.59 6.41
N CYS A 46 -7.14 1.64 6.18
CA CYS A 46 -8.32 1.55 5.32
C CYS A 46 -7.95 1.12 3.89
N PHE A 47 -6.87 1.67 3.35
CA PHE A 47 -6.33 1.26 2.07
C PHE A 47 -5.90 -0.22 2.08
N VAL A 48 -5.19 -0.68 3.13
CA VAL A 48 -4.77 -2.09 3.26
C VAL A 48 -5.97 -3.03 3.38
N GLN A 49 -7.05 -2.63 4.04
CA GLN A 49 -8.30 -3.40 4.04
C GLN A 49 -8.84 -3.63 2.62
N GLY A 50 -8.81 -2.60 1.79
CA GLY A 50 -9.16 -2.72 0.37
C GLY A 50 -8.20 -3.63 -0.38
N LEU A 51 -6.90 -3.43 -0.21
CA LEU A 51 -5.84 -4.22 -0.84
C LEU A 51 -6.01 -5.72 -0.53
N ALA A 52 -6.25 -6.07 0.74
CA ALA A 52 -6.51 -7.43 1.18
C ALA A 52 -7.72 -8.05 0.46
N ALA A 53 -8.84 -7.30 0.37
CA ALA A 53 -10.02 -7.75 -0.37
C ALA A 53 -9.73 -7.97 -1.86
N GLY A 54 -8.91 -7.12 -2.49
CA GLY A 54 -8.47 -7.28 -3.88
C GLY A 54 -7.51 -8.45 -4.10
N LEU A 55 -6.77 -8.84 -3.07
CA LEU A 55 -5.91 -10.03 -3.06
C LEU A 55 -6.67 -11.31 -2.67
N GLU A 56 -7.99 -11.22 -2.49
CA GLU A 56 -8.86 -12.35 -2.13
C GLU A 56 -8.52 -12.95 -0.75
N VAL A 57 -8.08 -12.12 0.20
CA VAL A 57 -7.98 -12.52 1.59
C VAL A 57 -9.38 -12.89 2.11
N PRO A 58 -9.58 -14.08 2.72
CA PRO A 58 -10.90 -14.48 3.21
C PRO A 58 -11.50 -13.51 4.22
N GLU A 59 -12.84 -13.30 4.16
CA GLU A 59 -13.55 -12.31 4.98
C GLU A 59 -13.52 -12.61 6.48
N GLU A 60 -13.18 -13.84 6.88
CA GLU A 60 -12.98 -14.21 8.29
C GLU A 60 -11.76 -13.55 8.93
N PHE A 61 -10.83 -13.02 8.14
CA PHE A 61 -9.67 -12.29 8.64
C PHE A 61 -10.01 -10.80 8.81
N ASP A 62 -9.97 -10.33 10.05
CA ASP A 62 -10.11 -8.92 10.36
C ASP A 62 -8.81 -8.17 10.06
N ILE A 63 -8.85 -7.27 9.08
CA ILE A 63 -7.68 -6.49 8.68
C ILE A 63 -7.61 -5.23 9.54
N THR A 64 -6.75 -5.30 10.54
CA THR A 64 -6.49 -4.21 11.50
C THR A 64 -5.04 -3.74 11.42
N SER A 65 -4.78 -2.49 11.85
CA SER A 65 -3.39 -2.00 11.92
C SER A 65 -2.59 -2.81 12.94
N PRO A 66 -1.41 -3.36 12.54
CA PRO A 66 -0.55 -4.12 13.43
C PRO A 66 0.37 -3.21 14.28
N THR A 67 -0.10 -2.05 14.75
CA THR A 67 0.71 -1.07 15.51
C THR A 67 1.40 -1.68 16.74
N TYR A 68 0.81 -2.69 17.36
CA TYR A 68 1.37 -3.36 18.54
C TYR A 68 2.09 -4.67 18.21
N THR A 69 1.56 -5.43 17.27
CA THR A 69 2.12 -6.71 16.80
C THR A 69 3.19 -6.54 15.75
N LEU A 70 3.26 -5.35 15.14
CA LEU A 70 4.16 -4.90 14.08
C LEU A 70 3.92 -5.59 12.73
N ILE A 71 3.53 -6.85 12.70
CA ILE A 71 3.39 -7.66 11.48
C ILE A 71 2.19 -8.57 11.59
N HIS A 72 1.34 -8.55 10.56
CA HIS A 72 0.30 -9.55 10.32
C HIS A 72 0.51 -10.19 8.95
N GLU A 73 0.29 -11.49 8.87
CA GLU A 73 0.30 -12.24 7.62
C GLU A 73 -1.12 -12.73 7.31
N TYR A 74 -1.55 -12.55 6.07
CA TYR A 74 -2.87 -12.96 5.60
C TYR A 74 -2.74 -13.85 4.37
N PRO A 75 -3.47 -14.98 4.32
CA PRO A 75 -3.56 -15.79 3.12
C PRO A 75 -4.40 -15.05 2.06
N GLY A 76 -3.97 -15.10 0.83
CA GLY A 76 -4.67 -14.52 -0.30
C GLY A 76 -4.20 -15.17 -1.60
N ARG A 77 -4.74 -14.73 -2.74
CA ARG A 77 -4.27 -15.15 -4.06
C ARG A 77 -2.75 -14.92 -4.21
N ILE A 78 -2.28 -13.84 -3.65
CA ILE A 78 -0.87 -13.57 -3.34
C ILE A 78 -0.84 -13.31 -1.83
N PRO A 79 0.02 -13.95 -1.04
CA PRO A 79 0.12 -13.71 0.39
C PRO A 79 0.35 -12.22 0.69
N LEU A 80 -0.30 -11.70 1.73
CA LEU A 80 -0.17 -10.31 2.15
C LEU A 80 0.51 -10.24 3.52
N PHE A 81 1.64 -9.55 3.58
CA PHE A 81 2.23 -9.08 4.84
C PHE A 81 1.81 -7.64 5.08
N HIS A 82 1.18 -7.37 6.20
CA HIS A 82 0.81 -6.03 6.64
C HIS A 82 1.71 -5.63 7.81
N ILE A 83 2.50 -4.60 7.63
CA ILE A 83 3.54 -4.16 8.56
C ILE A 83 3.25 -2.70 8.95
N ASP A 84 3.43 -2.37 10.23
CA ASP A 84 3.28 -1.01 10.74
C ASP A 84 4.57 -0.58 11.47
N LEU A 85 5.26 0.40 10.92
CA LEU A 85 6.52 0.92 11.46
C LEU A 85 6.33 2.14 12.38
N TYR A 86 5.12 2.46 12.83
CA TYR A 86 4.87 3.63 13.70
C TYR A 86 5.80 3.67 14.93
N ARG A 87 6.12 2.50 15.49
CA ARG A 87 6.96 2.33 16.70
C ARG A 87 8.41 1.99 16.40
N ILE A 88 8.78 1.92 15.14
CA ILE A 88 10.15 1.67 14.69
C ILE A 88 10.88 3.02 14.58
N HIS A 89 12.08 3.10 15.13
CA HIS A 89 12.83 4.34 15.21
C HIS A 89 14.01 4.38 14.25
N ASP A 90 14.62 3.22 13.98
CA ASP A 90 15.81 3.11 13.15
C ASP A 90 15.90 1.75 12.42
N GLU A 91 17.00 1.57 11.69
CA GLU A 91 17.28 0.36 10.93
C GLU A 91 17.49 -0.86 11.83
N LEU A 92 18.06 -0.69 13.02
CA LEU A 92 18.30 -1.80 13.97
C LEU A 92 16.97 -2.34 14.51
N ASP A 93 16.01 -1.47 14.81
CA ASP A 93 14.65 -1.87 15.18
C ASP A 93 13.99 -2.66 14.04
N ALA A 94 14.16 -2.20 12.80
CA ALA A 94 13.59 -2.86 11.61
C ALA A 94 14.23 -4.25 11.38
N GLU A 95 15.54 -4.38 11.58
CA GLU A 95 16.25 -5.65 11.50
C GLU A 95 15.80 -6.61 12.61
N ALA A 96 15.62 -6.09 13.84
CA ALA A 96 15.21 -6.88 15.00
C ALA A 96 13.83 -7.55 14.83
N ILE A 97 12.92 -6.94 14.06
CA ILE A 97 11.62 -7.53 13.73
C ILE A 97 11.64 -8.42 12.49
N GLY A 98 12.80 -8.57 11.83
CA GLY A 98 12.95 -9.38 10.62
C GLY A 98 12.33 -8.75 9.36
N LEU A 99 12.21 -7.42 9.31
CA LEU A 99 11.57 -6.71 8.20
C LEU A 99 12.11 -7.14 6.83
N TRP A 100 13.42 -7.24 6.72
CA TRP A 100 14.09 -7.53 5.45
C TRP A 100 13.84 -8.94 4.94
N ASP A 101 13.65 -9.90 5.84
CA ASP A 101 13.34 -11.30 5.50
C ASP A 101 11.93 -11.47 4.94
N MET A 102 11.03 -10.49 5.19
CA MET A 102 9.65 -10.51 4.71
C MET A 102 9.47 -9.88 3.34
N LEU A 103 10.51 -9.21 2.82
CA LEU A 103 10.47 -8.62 1.48
C LEU A 103 10.62 -9.69 0.39
N ASP A 104 9.76 -10.72 0.44
CA ASP A 104 9.72 -11.81 -0.52
C ASP A 104 9.04 -11.35 -1.83
N PRO A 105 9.70 -11.52 -3.00
CA PRO A 105 9.10 -11.19 -4.29
C PRO A 105 7.86 -12.02 -4.64
N ALA A 106 7.56 -13.10 -3.91
CA ALA A 106 6.34 -13.90 -4.08
C ALA A 106 5.14 -13.36 -3.29
N SER A 107 5.35 -12.36 -2.43
CA SER A 107 4.32 -11.82 -1.53
C SER A 107 4.08 -10.32 -1.78
N VAL A 108 2.89 -9.84 -1.48
CA VAL A 108 2.62 -8.40 -1.34
C VAL A 108 2.96 -7.99 0.08
N VAL A 109 3.83 -7.00 0.21
CA VAL A 109 4.23 -6.46 1.52
C VAL A 109 3.77 -5.02 1.61
N ALA A 110 2.73 -4.75 2.40
CA ALA A 110 2.20 -3.42 2.65
C ALA A 110 2.77 -2.86 3.96
N VAL A 111 3.54 -1.78 3.88
CA VAL A 111 4.23 -1.19 5.02
C VAL A 111 3.68 0.19 5.33
N GLU A 112 2.95 0.34 6.43
CA GLU A 112 2.53 1.64 6.95
C GLU A 112 3.70 2.34 7.63
N TRP A 113 3.73 3.69 7.55
CA TRP A 113 4.80 4.52 8.09
C TRP A 113 6.18 4.19 7.49
N ALA A 114 6.21 3.86 6.20
CA ALA A 114 7.44 3.47 5.53
C ALA A 114 8.51 4.58 5.50
N ASP A 115 8.12 5.84 5.67
CA ASP A 115 8.99 7.00 5.81
C ASP A 115 9.72 7.10 7.16
N ARG A 116 9.45 6.17 8.10
CA ARG A 116 10.28 5.99 9.31
C ARG A 116 11.70 5.54 8.98
N LEU A 117 11.88 4.89 7.84
CA LEU A 117 13.18 4.43 7.38
C LEU A 117 13.61 5.21 6.12
N PRO A 118 14.91 5.49 5.97
CA PRO A 118 15.45 6.14 4.78
C PRO A 118 15.11 5.39 3.49
N ASP A 119 14.81 6.14 2.42
CA ASP A 119 14.49 5.56 1.10
C ASP A 119 15.59 4.63 0.56
N ALA A 120 16.84 4.89 0.90
CA ALA A 120 17.99 4.08 0.47
C ALA A 120 17.97 2.63 0.99
N LEU A 121 17.22 2.35 2.05
CA LEU A 121 17.10 1.00 2.62
C LEU A 121 16.06 0.14 1.90
N TRP A 122 15.16 0.76 1.14
CA TRP A 122 14.09 0.04 0.45
C TRP A 122 14.53 -0.48 -0.93
N PRO A 123 14.02 -1.64 -1.34
CA PRO A 123 14.21 -2.12 -2.71
C PRO A 123 13.78 -1.09 -3.76
N PRO A 124 14.49 -0.99 -4.90
CA PRO A 124 14.23 0.04 -5.91
C PRO A 124 12.87 -0.10 -6.61
N ASP A 125 12.30 -1.31 -6.67
CA ASP A 125 11.03 -1.59 -7.38
C ASP A 125 9.81 -1.54 -6.46
N ALA A 126 9.78 -0.61 -5.51
CA ALA A 126 8.63 -0.42 -4.63
C ALA A 126 7.58 0.53 -5.23
N LEU A 127 6.31 0.26 -4.94
CA LEU A 127 5.22 1.21 -5.14
C LEU A 127 5.08 2.06 -3.87
N THR A 128 5.31 3.36 -3.99
CA THR A 128 5.07 4.29 -2.88
C THR A 128 3.71 4.94 -3.06
N ILE A 129 2.89 4.89 -2.02
CA ILE A 129 1.55 5.49 -1.97
C ILE A 129 1.54 6.50 -0.83
N ARG A 130 1.38 7.77 -1.18
CA ARG A 130 1.23 8.85 -0.21
C ARG A 130 -0.23 9.22 -0.09
N LEU A 131 -0.74 9.23 1.16
CA LEU A 131 -2.12 9.58 1.48
C LEU A 131 -2.12 10.89 2.28
N GLU A 132 -2.73 11.91 1.74
CA GLU A 132 -2.87 13.23 2.37
C GLU A 132 -4.34 13.57 2.55
N VAL A 133 -4.73 13.87 3.80
CA VAL A 133 -6.10 14.32 4.10
C VAL A 133 -6.24 15.75 3.60
N GLN A 134 -7.28 15.96 2.83
CA GLN A 134 -7.71 17.26 2.34
C GLN A 134 -8.97 17.73 3.07
N ASP A 135 -9.50 18.88 2.71
CA ASP A 135 -10.77 19.36 3.25
C ASP A 135 -11.93 18.40 2.93
N ASN A 136 -12.96 18.40 3.80
CA ASN A 136 -14.19 17.62 3.62
C ASN A 136 -14.02 16.09 3.53
N ASP A 137 -13.11 15.51 4.30
CA ASP A 137 -12.83 14.07 4.30
C ASP A 137 -12.27 13.50 2.96
N ASN A 138 -11.88 14.35 2.04
CA ASN A 138 -11.21 13.95 0.83
C ASN A 138 -9.77 13.51 1.14
N ARG A 139 -9.26 12.57 0.36
CA ARG A 139 -7.84 12.17 0.40
C ARG A 139 -7.25 12.35 -0.99
N GLU A 140 -6.13 13.02 -1.02
CA GLU A 140 -5.26 13.00 -2.18
C GLU A 140 -4.30 11.81 -2.05
N ILE A 141 -4.34 10.91 -3.02
CA ILE A 141 -3.54 9.69 -3.02
C ILE A 141 -2.62 9.73 -4.24
N SER A 142 -1.33 9.85 -3.97
CA SER A 142 -0.29 9.93 -4.99
C SER A 142 0.50 8.63 -5.07
N LEU A 143 0.60 8.06 -6.28
CA LEU A 143 1.27 6.80 -6.59
C LEU A 143 2.61 7.11 -7.26
N PHE A 144 3.70 6.56 -6.71
CA PHE A 144 5.05 6.70 -7.25
C PHE A 144 5.67 5.31 -7.46
N GLY A 145 6.26 5.09 -8.60
CA GLY A 145 7.01 3.88 -8.91
C GLY A 145 8.35 4.23 -9.52
N SER A 146 9.37 3.41 -9.28
CA SER A 146 10.74 3.66 -9.76
C SER A 146 11.21 2.67 -10.81
N GLY A 147 10.48 1.56 -11.00
CA GLY A 147 10.81 0.53 -11.97
C GLY A 147 9.76 0.38 -13.08
N LEU A 148 10.11 -0.33 -14.14
CA LEU A 148 9.21 -0.55 -15.27
C LEU A 148 7.90 -1.26 -14.84
N LYS A 149 8.00 -2.23 -13.91
CA LYS A 149 6.83 -2.95 -13.38
C LYS A 149 5.88 -2.02 -12.66
N THR A 150 6.39 -1.21 -11.73
CA THR A 150 5.57 -0.27 -10.96
C THR A 150 5.03 0.87 -11.83
N THR A 151 5.79 1.37 -12.79
CA THR A 151 5.31 2.39 -13.75
C THR A 151 4.16 1.86 -14.61
N ASN A 152 4.24 0.63 -15.11
CA ASN A 152 3.15 0.03 -15.88
C ASN A 152 1.92 -0.23 -15.00
N LEU A 153 2.12 -0.73 -13.79
CA LEU A 153 1.04 -0.94 -12.81
C LEU A 153 0.31 0.38 -12.51
N ILE A 154 1.03 1.48 -12.28
CA ILE A 154 0.42 2.80 -12.03
C ILE A 154 -0.44 3.26 -13.21
N LYS A 155 0.01 3.06 -14.45
CA LYS A 155 -0.78 3.38 -15.64
C LYS A 155 -2.06 2.54 -15.71
N GLU A 156 -1.96 1.24 -15.41
CA GLU A 156 -3.11 0.34 -15.39
C GLU A 156 -4.12 0.75 -14.31
N ILE A 157 -3.66 1.06 -13.09
CA ILE A 157 -4.50 1.56 -12.01
C ILE A 157 -5.22 2.85 -12.43
N GLY A 158 -4.48 3.81 -12.99
CA GLY A 158 -5.06 5.08 -13.46
C GLY A 158 -6.11 4.86 -14.54
N ALA A 159 -5.82 4.04 -15.54
CA ALA A 159 -6.78 3.71 -16.61
C ALA A 159 -8.05 3.06 -16.05
N ALA A 160 -7.91 2.08 -15.15
CA ALA A 160 -9.05 1.39 -14.54
C ALA A 160 -9.89 2.31 -13.65
N TRP A 161 -9.25 3.16 -12.87
CA TRP A 161 -9.93 4.11 -11.99
C TRP A 161 -10.75 5.14 -12.77
N PHE A 162 -10.14 5.81 -13.74
CA PHE A 162 -10.77 6.90 -14.48
C PHE A 162 -11.73 6.44 -15.59
N SER A 163 -11.65 5.19 -16.06
CA SER A 163 -12.62 4.65 -17.00
C SER A 163 -13.98 4.35 -16.36
N GLY A 164 -14.12 4.49 -15.05
CA GLY A 164 -15.35 4.17 -14.32
C GLY A 164 -15.67 2.68 -14.28
N GLY A 165 -14.74 1.82 -14.68
CA GLY A 165 -14.90 0.36 -14.66
C GLY A 165 -14.92 -0.27 -13.27
N TYR A 166 -14.47 0.47 -12.27
CA TYR A 166 -14.44 0.00 -10.89
C TYR A 166 -15.48 0.77 -10.07
N ARG A 167 -16.68 0.19 -9.93
CA ARG A 167 -17.74 0.74 -9.09
C ARG A 167 -17.53 0.31 -7.64
N PRO A 168 -17.71 1.22 -6.64
CA PRO A 168 -17.80 0.80 -5.24
C PRO A 168 -18.96 -0.19 -5.09
N LEU A 169 -18.78 -1.19 -4.25
CA LEU A 169 -19.84 -2.10 -3.81
C LEU A 169 -20.77 -1.38 -2.87
#